data_1956799d4cc150348bbaadf6234ddc87
#
_entry.id   1956799d4cc150348bbaadf6234ddc87
#
_cell.length_a   1.000
_cell.length_b   1.000
_cell.length_c   1.000
_cell.angle_alpha   90.00
_cell.angle_beta   90.00
_cell.angle_gamma   90.00
#
_symmetry.space_group_name_H-M   'P 1'
#
loop_
_entity.id
_entity.type
_entity.pdbx_description
1 polymer ?
#
loop_
_entity_poly.entity_id
_entity_poly.type
_entity_poly.pdbx_seq_one_letter_code
_entity_poly.pdbx_strand_id
1 'polypeptide(L)'
;KYTNDKRFLQLMLKLLMMNVILIKIKRGGLFMANYLFNSDRNFNDDIDDQSYYYVVTHNDLITKASHDLTARELKIMDFVISKIKPDDGNFNVVETSLYEMGQLFGYTRNGKNYSDLAKAIGTLRKKEVLILDEHERTITQTGWVESAKYHENGQVEIRLSRDLAPYLLQLKSDYTQYRLFDTVQLDSKYSIRLYKLMREANKDKGKTCPTLQASPKELIKM
;
A
#
# COMPACT_ATOMS: atom_id res chain seq x y z
N LYS A 1 -5.40 -24.13 27.10
CA LYS A 1 -4.25 -23.17 27.16
C LYS A 1 -4.14 -22.28 25.91
N TYR A 2 -4.89 -22.55 24.83
CA TYR A 2 -4.82 -21.85 23.57
C TYR A 2 -5.89 -20.73 23.37
N THR A 3 -6.83 -20.60 24.29
CA THR A 3 -7.94 -19.62 24.19
C THR A 3 -7.54 -18.19 24.60
N ASN A 4 -6.45 -18.05 25.36
CA ASN A 4 -5.98 -16.72 25.82
C ASN A 4 -5.21 -15.95 24.73
N ASP A 5 -4.55 -16.64 23.80
CA ASP A 5 -3.76 -16.00 22.74
C ASP A 5 -4.64 -15.27 21.69
N LYS A 6 -5.80 -15.83 21.37
CA LYS A 6 -6.73 -15.18 20.41
C LYS A 6 -7.34 -13.89 20.97
N ARG A 7 -7.68 -13.89 22.26
CA ARG A 7 -8.19 -12.68 22.94
C ARG A 7 -7.10 -11.63 23.11
N PHE A 8 -5.88 -12.06 23.42
CA PHE A 8 -4.73 -11.16 23.54
C PHE A 8 -4.37 -10.55 22.19
N LEU A 9 -4.37 -11.33 21.11
CA LEU A 9 -4.12 -10.83 19.74
C LEU A 9 -5.22 -9.87 19.27
N GLN A 10 -6.49 -10.18 19.56
CA GLN A 10 -7.60 -9.27 19.27
C GLN A 10 -7.52 -7.97 20.08
N LEU A 11 -7.06 -8.07 21.34
CA LEU A 11 -6.85 -6.89 22.20
C LEU A 11 -5.66 -6.07 21.72
N MET A 12 -4.57 -6.71 21.30
CA MET A 12 -3.40 -6.07 20.69
C MET A 12 -3.76 -5.38 19.38
N LEU A 13 -4.52 -6.04 18.50
CA LEU A 13 -5.02 -5.46 17.25
C LEU A 13 -5.96 -4.27 17.51
N LYS A 14 -6.84 -4.39 18.50
CA LYS A 14 -7.72 -3.30 18.92
C LYS A 14 -6.95 -2.13 19.54
N LEU A 15 -5.93 -2.42 20.36
CA LEU A 15 -5.01 -1.44 20.94
C LEU A 15 -4.12 -0.79 19.87
N LEU A 16 -3.65 -1.55 18.87
CA LEU A 16 -2.87 -1.03 17.74
C LEU A 16 -3.73 -0.09 16.88
N MET A 17 -4.96 -0.49 16.58
CA MET A 17 -5.92 0.35 15.86
C MET A 17 -6.35 1.57 16.68
N MET A 18 -6.58 1.42 17.99
CA MET A 18 -6.87 2.55 18.88
C MET A 18 -5.65 3.46 19.06
N ASN A 19 -4.43 2.95 19.13
CA ASN A 19 -3.22 3.78 19.21
C ASN A 19 -2.94 4.53 17.90
N VAL A 20 -3.21 3.92 16.75
CA VAL A 20 -3.17 4.63 15.46
C VAL A 20 -4.20 5.76 15.43
N ILE A 21 -5.40 5.52 15.94
CA ILE A 21 -6.47 6.53 16.07
C ILE A 21 -6.10 7.59 17.12
N LEU A 22 -5.59 7.20 18.29
CA LEU A 22 -5.20 8.12 19.38
C LEU A 22 -3.97 8.96 19.08
N ILE A 23 -2.97 8.41 18.36
CA ILE A 23 -1.80 9.16 17.92
C ILE A 23 -2.21 10.24 16.89
N LYS A 24 -3.17 9.95 16.02
CA LYS A 24 -3.72 10.95 15.09
C LYS A 24 -4.58 12.01 15.77
N ILE A 25 -5.33 11.65 16.81
CA ILE A 25 -6.12 12.62 17.60
C ILE A 25 -5.20 13.60 18.34
N LYS A 26 -4.02 13.18 18.81
CA LYS A 26 -3.04 14.08 19.47
C LYS A 26 -2.32 15.05 18.53
N ARG A 27 -2.19 14.73 17.23
CA ARG A 27 -1.48 15.58 16.25
C ARG A 27 -2.38 16.44 15.35
N GLY A 28 -3.66 16.27 15.33
CA GLY A 28 -4.53 16.99 14.39
C GLY A 28 -6.00 16.99 14.74
N GLY A 29 -6.37 17.05 16.03
CA GLY A 29 -7.71 17.34 16.52
C GLY A 29 -8.87 16.79 15.67
N LEU A 30 -9.97 16.62 16.17
CA LEU A 30 -11.37 16.48 15.65
C LEU A 30 -11.60 16.25 14.12
N PHE A 31 -10.61 16.53 13.25
CA PHE A 31 -10.73 16.47 11.79
C PHE A 31 -10.81 15.02 11.25
N MET A 32 -10.18 14.06 11.92
CA MET A 32 -10.09 12.69 11.43
C MET A 32 -11.25 11.77 11.84
N ALA A 33 -11.88 12.03 12.98
CA ALA A 33 -13.05 11.23 13.40
C ALA A 33 -14.24 11.44 12.44
N ASN A 34 -14.42 12.66 11.91
CA ASN A 34 -15.44 12.97 10.91
C ASN A 34 -15.12 12.37 9.51
N TYR A 35 -13.85 12.11 9.19
CA TYR A 35 -13.44 11.58 7.90
C TYR A 35 -13.73 10.08 7.76
N LEU A 36 -13.65 9.34 8.85
CA LEU A 36 -13.91 7.89 8.86
C LEU A 36 -15.42 7.56 8.84
N PHE A 37 -16.28 8.51 9.16
CA PHE A 37 -17.73 8.30 9.33
C PHE A 37 -18.62 9.06 8.34
N ASN A 38 -18.08 9.95 7.50
CA ASN A 38 -18.87 10.72 6.54
C ASN A 38 -18.31 10.57 5.12
N SER A 39 -18.98 9.73 4.31
CA SER A 39 -18.68 9.51 2.90
C SER A 39 -19.15 10.62 1.95
N ASP A 40 -19.77 11.68 2.44
CA ASP A 40 -20.52 12.65 1.62
C ASP A 40 -20.01 14.10 1.74
N ARG A 41 -18.72 14.35 1.68
CA ARG A 41 -18.20 15.73 1.61
C ARG A 41 -17.46 16.03 0.33
N ASN A 42 -18.03 16.98 -0.42
CA ASN A 42 -17.34 17.77 -1.43
C ASN A 42 -16.16 18.51 -0.79
N PHE A 43 -14.95 18.18 -1.19
CA PHE A 43 -13.74 18.91 -0.86
C PHE A 43 -13.21 19.60 -2.11
N ASN A 44 -13.01 20.90 -2.01
CA ASN A 44 -12.48 21.75 -3.04
C ASN A 44 -10.95 21.65 -3.11
N ASP A 45 -10.49 21.49 -4.32
CA ASP A 45 -9.34 22.05 -4.99
C ASP A 45 -7.94 21.42 -4.83
N ASP A 46 -7.41 20.99 -5.94
CA ASP A 46 -6.02 20.73 -6.39
C ASP A 46 -5.13 19.73 -5.60
N ILE A 47 -5.20 19.63 -4.29
CA ILE A 47 -4.54 18.57 -3.52
C ILE A 47 -5.47 17.35 -3.35
N ASP A 48 -6.75 17.57 -3.49
CA ASP A 48 -7.79 16.57 -3.22
C ASP A 48 -7.92 15.50 -4.30
N ASP A 49 -7.58 15.79 -5.55
CA ASP A 49 -7.73 14.81 -6.63
C ASP A 49 -6.80 13.58 -6.44
N GLN A 50 -5.63 13.77 -5.84
CA GLN A 50 -4.68 12.67 -5.60
C GLN A 50 -5.07 11.80 -4.39
N SER A 51 -5.86 12.32 -3.45
CA SER A 51 -6.35 11.54 -2.31
C SER A 51 -7.37 10.49 -2.72
N TYR A 52 -7.97 10.63 -3.90
CA TYR A 52 -8.92 9.68 -4.48
C TYR A 52 -8.28 8.59 -5.34
N TYR A 53 -6.96 8.57 -5.50
CA TYR A 53 -6.31 7.50 -6.22
C TYR A 53 -6.52 6.15 -5.54
N TYR A 54 -6.96 5.19 -6.32
CA TYR A 54 -7.15 3.82 -5.88
C TYR A 54 -5.96 2.96 -6.27
N VAL A 55 -5.52 2.16 -5.32
CA VAL A 55 -4.58 1.07 -5.56
C VAL A 55 -5.41 -0.18 -5.82
N VAL A 56 -5.21 -0.81 -6.97
CA VAL A 56 -5.89 -2.05 -7.36
C VAL A 56 -4.84 -3.12 -7.59
N THR A 57 -4.91 -4.22 -6.84
CA THR A 57 -3.96 -5.32 -6.97
C THR A 57 -4.67 -6.66 -6.85
N HIS A 58 -4.14 -7.69 -7.52
CA HIS A 58 -4.58 -9.06 -7.32
C HIS A 58 -4.36 -9.49 -5.87
N ASN A 59 -5.27 -10.32 -5.34
CA ASN A 59 -5.21 -10.76 -3.95
C ASN A 59 -3.93 -11.54 -3.62
N ASP A 60 -3.39 -12.28 -4.57
CA ASP A 60 -2.14 -13.04 -4.37
C ASP A 60 -0.93 -12.15 -4.08
N LEU A 61 -0.91 -10.93 -4.65
CA LEU A 61 0.14 -9.96 -4.33
C LEU A 61 0.04 -9.45 -2.88
N ILE A 62 -1.14 -9.52 -2.28
CA ILE A 62 -1.36 -9.15 -0.87
C ILE A 62 -1.11 -10.34 0.07
N THR A 63 -1.65 -11.52 -0.28
CA THR A 63 -1.73 -12.67 0.63
C THR A 63 -0.58 -13.66 0.48
N LYS A 64 -0.04 -13.83 -0.75
CA LYS A 64 0.95 -14.86 -1.08
C LYS A 64 2.33 -14.29 -1.42
N ALA A 65 2.43 -12.95 -1.61
CA ALA A 65 3.71 -12.32 -1.90
C ALA A 65 4.56 -12.16 -0.63
N SER A 66 5.81 -12.62 -0.72
CA SER A 66 6.83 -12.38 0.31
C SER A 66 7.85 -11.36 -0.20
N HIS A 67 8.11 -10.34 0.60
CA HIS A 67 9.05 -9.27 0.29
C HIS A 67 9.57 -8.57 1.54
N ASP A 68 10.72 -7.90 1.44
CA ASP A 68 11.25 -7.06 2.52
C ASP A 68 11.26 -5.57 2.12
N LEU A 69 10.08 -5.00 1.94
CA LEU A 69 9.94 -3.58 1.70
C LEU A 69 9.79 -2.81 3.02
N THR A 70 10.44 -1.67 3.09
CA THR A 70 10.23 -0.68 4.15
C THR A 70 8.88 0.03 3.99
N ALA A 71 8.40 0.71 5.02
CA ALA A 71 7.17 1.50 4.94
C ALA A 71 7.20 2.53 3.80
N ARG A 72 8.35 3.18 3.60
CA ARG A 72 8.52 4.17 2.51
C ARG A 72 8.44 3.52 1.15
N GLU A 73 9.07 2.38 0.95
CA GLU A 73 9.03 1.63 -0.30
C GLU A 73 7.62 1.10 -0.60
N LEU A 74 6.89 0.63 0.41
CA LEU A 74 5.49 0.24 0.26
C LEU A 74 4.61 1.40 -0.19
N LYS A 75 4.78 2.59 0.41
CA LYS A 75 4.05 3.80 -0.01
C LYS A 75 4.37 4.20 -1.45
N ILE A 76 5.65 4.11 -1.84
CA ILE A 76 6.08 4.38 -3.22
C ILE A 76 5.43 3.38 -4.18
N MET A 77 5.44 2.09 -3.85
CA MET A 77 4.80 1.07 -4.68
C MET A 77 3.30 1.30 -4.82
N ASP A 78 2.60 1.59 -3.72
CA ASP A 78 1.18 1.90 -3.76
C ASP A 78 0.89 3.14 -4.62
N PHE A 79 1.73 4.17 -4.51
CA PHE A 79 1.63 5.35 -5.37
C PHE A 79 1.83 5.02 -6.85
N VAL A 80 2.86 4.25 -7.19
CA VAL A 80 3.13 3.86 -8.59
C VAL A 80 1.98 3.01 -9.14
N ILE A 81 1.49 2.04 -8.35
CA ILE A 81 0.36 1.18 -8.75
C ILE A 81 -0.92 2.00 -8.93
N SER A 82 -1.17 3.02 -8.11
CA SER A 82 -2.36 3.87 -8.25
C SER A 82 -2.38 4.71 -9.54
N LYS A 83 -1.23 4.87 -10.21
CA LYS A 83 -1.11 5.54 -11.51
C LYS A 83 -1.34 4.59 -12.70
N ILE A 84 -1.42 3.29 -12.45
CA ILE A 84 -1.67 2.29 -13.48
C ILE A 84 -3.18 2.13 -13.65
N LYS A 85 -3.63 2.16 -14.89
CA LYS A 85 -5.02 1.86 -15.19
C LYS A 85 -5.18 0.35 -15.33
N PRO A 86 -6.05 -0.28 -14.53
CA PRO A 86 -6.22 -1.75 -14.57
C PRO A 86 -6.62 -2.29 -15.95
N ASP A 87 -7.26 -1.46 -16.79
CA ASP A 87 -7.71 -1.84 -18.14
C ASP A 87 -6.60 -1.73 -19.21
N ASP A 88 -5.42 -1.19 -18.86
CA ASP A 88 -4.29 -1.11 -19.79
C ASP A 88 -3.82 -2.51 -20.19
N GLY A 89 -3.52 -2.70 -21.47
CA GLY A 89 -3.03 -3.99 -21.97
C GLY A 89 -1.56 -4.26 -21.64
N ASN A 90 -0.80 -3.22 -21.30
CA ASN A 90 0.62 -3.29 -20.96
C ASN A 90 0.97 -2.22 -19.93
N PHE A 91 2.08 -2.42 -19.20
CA PHE A 91 2.61 -1.38 -18.34
C PHE A 91 3.13 -0.21 -19.18
N ASN A 92 2.55 0.95 -18.93
CA ASN A 92 3.11 2.21 -19.34
C ASN A 92 4.19 2.67 -18.35
N VAL A 93 5.06 3.56 -18.80
CA VAL A 93 5.98 4.25 -17.88
C VAL A 93 5.15 5.17 -16.99
N VAL A 94 5.31 5.04 -15.69
CA VAL A 94 4.68 5.95 -14.74
C VAL A 94 5.55 7.20 -14.61
N GLU A 95 5.04 8.31 -15.14
CA GLU A 95 5.66 9.62 -15.03
C GLU A 95 5.15 10.34 -13.78
N THR A 96 6.06 10.83 -12.97
CA THR A 96 5.76 11.53 -11.72
C THR A 96 6.90 12.46 -11.32
N SER A 97 6.81 13.06 -10.14
CA SER A 97 7.90 13.84 -9.57
C SER A 97 8.15 13.47 -8.10
N LEU A 98 9.40 13.66 -7.67
CA LEU A 98 9.75 13.51 -6.24
C LEU A 98 8.96 14.50 -5.36
N TYR A 99 8.60 15.64 -5.94
CA TYR A 99 7.77 16.64 -5.29
C TYR A 99 6.34 16.13 -5.04
N GLU A 100 5.68 15.60 -6.06
CA GLU A 100 4.34 15.02 -5.98
C GLU A 100 4.27 13.91 -4.92
N MET A 101 5.22 12.95 -4.98
CA MET A 101 5.32 11.90 -3.97
C MET A 101 5.54 12.48 -2.56
N GLY A 102 6.42 13.45 -2.42
CA GLY A 102 6.74 14.07 -1.13
C GLY A 102 5.53 14.77 -0.51
N GLN A 103 4.75 15.48 -1.32
CA GLN A 103 3.51 16.14 -0.89
C GLN A 103 2.49 15.11 -0.39
N LEU A 104 2.22 14.08 -1.18
CA LEU A 104 1.26 13.04 -0.84
C LEU A 104 1.66 12.28 0.44
N PHE A 105 2.95 12.06 0.65
CA PHE A 105 3.46 11.38 1.86
C PHE A 105 3.59 12.32 3.07
N GLY A 106 3.20 13.60 2.93
CA GLY A 106 3.26 14.59 4.00
C GLY A 106 4.68 14.99 4.36
N TYR A 107 5.64 14.88 3.45
CA TYR A 107 7.02 15.26 3.70
C TYR A 107 7.21 16.76 3.50
N THR A 108 7.97 17.37 4.42
CA THR A 108 8.39 18.77 4.27
C THR A 108 9.30 18.94 3.07
N ARG A 109 9.20 20.08 2.39
CA ARG A 109 10.07 20.46 1.27
C ARG A 109 11.50 20.65 1.73
N ASN A 110 12.32 19.62 1.60
CA ASN A 110 13.76 19.73 1.80
C ASN A 110 14.52 18.73 0.92
N GLY A 111 15.75 19.08 0.57
CA GLY A 111 16.59 18.24 -0.29
C GLY A 111 16.85 16.84 0.26
N LYS A 112 16.85 16.68 1.59
CA LYS A 112 17.06 15.39 2.25
C LYS A 112 15.89 14.44 1.95
N ASN A 113 14.64 14.90 2.08
CA ASN A 113 13.46 14.07 1.80
C ASN A 113 13.42 13.64 0.35
N TYR A 114 13.75 14.50 -0.60
CA TYR A 114 13.83 14.15 -2.02
C TYR A 114 14.95 13.16 -2.31
N SER A 115 16.12 13.35 -1.73
CA SER A 115 17.23 12.39 -1.84
C SER A 115 16.85 11.03 -1.28
N ASP A 116 16.13 10.99 -0.15
CA ASP A 116 15.68 9.75 0.47
C ASP A 116 14.60 9.04 -0.35
N LEU A 117 13.70 9.78 -1.04
CA LEU A 117 12.74 9.21 -1.98
C LEU A 117 13.45 8.61 -3.18
N ALA A 118 14.38 9.34 -3.80
CA ALA A 118 15.16 8.84 -4.94
C ALA A 118 15.96 7.58 -4.57
N LYS A 119 16.58 7.55 -3.38
CA LYS A 119 17.28 6.36 -2.86
C LYS A 119 16.32 5.19 -2.67
N ALA A 120 15.12 5.42 -2.13
CA ALA A 120 14.13 4.37 -1.92
C ALA A 120 13.66 3.77 -3.25
N ILE A 121 13.41 4.58 -4.27
CA ILE A 121 13.09 4.10 -5.64
C ILE A 121 14.26 3.28 -6.19
N GLY A 122 15.50 3.76 -6.04
CA GLY A 122 16.70 3.01 -6.45
C GLY A 122 16.88 1.69 -5.71
N THR A 123 16.43 1.60 -4.46
CA THR A 123 16.48 0.37 -3.65
C THR A 123 15.40 -0.62 -4.12
N LEU A 124 14.19 -0.17 -4.48
CA LEU A 124 13.13 -1.00 -5.03
C LEU A 124 13.57 -1.80 -6.27
N ARG A 125 14.46 -1.23 -7.08
CA ARG A 125 15.04 -1.88 -8.24
C ARG A 125 15.92 -3.10 -7.90
N LYS A 126 16.46 -3.14 -6.66
CA LYS A 126 17.34 -4.20 -6.16
C LYS A 126 16.58 -5.23 -5.30
N LYS A 127 15.33 -4.94 -4.95
CA LYS A 127 14.50 -5.80 -4.11
C LYS A 127 13.60 -6.67 -4.95
N GLU A 128 13.44 -7.88 -4.49
CA GLU A 128 12.64 -8.91 -5.13
C GLU A 128 11.33 -9.15 -4.39
N VAL A 129 10.40 -9.73 -5.10
CA VAL A 129 9.17 -10.28 -4.58
C VAL A 129 9.08 -11.75 -5.01
N LEU A 130 8.70 -12.60 -4.08
CA LEU A 130 8.38 -14.00 -4.30
C LEU A 130 6.87 -14.15 -4.20
N ILE A 131 6.23 -14.63 -5.26
CA ILE A 131 4.78 -14.84 -5.30
C ILE A 131 4.53 -16.32 -5.51
N LEU A 132 3.86 -16.95 -4.55
CA LEU A 132 3.50 -18.35 -4.60
C LEU A 132 2.19 -18.51 -5.37
N ASP A 133 2.21 -19.29 -6.44
CA ASP A 133 1.03 -19.81 -7.10
C ASP A 133 0.80 -21.25 -6.66
N GLU A 134 -0.24 -21.47 -5.84
CA GLU A 134 -0.56 -22.80 -5.32
C GLU A 134 -1.23 -23.69 -6.36
N HIS A 135 -1.92 -23.12 -7.37
CA HIS A 135 -2.58 -23.88 -8.42
C HIS A 135 -1.56 -24.43 -9.41
N GLU A 136 -0.68 -23.58 -9.88
CA GLU A 136 0.39 -23.95 -10.83
C GLU A 136 1.59 -24.59 -10.12
N ARG A 137 1.64 -24.57 -8.79
CA ARG A 137 2.77 -25.01 -7.96
C ARG A 137 4.09 -24.34 -8.35
N THR A 138 4.00 -23.07 -8.67
CA THR A 138 5.14 -22.25 -9.11
C THR A 138 5.43 -21.13 -8.14
N ILE A 139 6.66 -20.66 -8.16
CA ILE A 139 7.08 -19.44 -7.44
C ILE A 139 7.62 -18.48 -8.48
N THR A 140 6.94 -17.35 -8.62
CA THR A 140 7.46 -16.24 -9.41
C THR A 140 8.41 -15.41 -8.55
N GLN A 141 9.67 -15.32 -8.95
CA GLN A 141 10.67 -14.43 -8.34
C GLN A 141 10.99 -13.31 -9.31
N THR A 142 10.66 -12.07 -8.97
CA THR A 142 10.88 -10.93 -9.85
C THR A 142 11.21 -9.67 -9.04
N GLY A 143 11.77 -8.66 -9.71
CA GLY A 143 11.96 -7.33 -9.11
C GLY A 143 10.66 -6.53 -9.10
N TRP A 144 10.59 -5.49 -8.27
CA TRP A 144 9.45 -4.57 -8.26
C TRP A 144 9.53 -3.57 -9.43
N VAL A 145 10.71 -3.02 -9.66
CA VAL A 145 10.97 -1.96 -10.63
C VAL A 145 11.99 -2.44 -11.65
N GLU A 146 11.64 -2.43 -12.92
CA GLU A 146 12.54 -2.74 -14.04
C GLU A 146 13.54 -1.60 -14.25
N SER A 147 13.04 -0.35 -14.31
CA SER A 147 13.88 0.82 -14.51
C SER A 147 13.31 2.06 -13.82
N ALA A 148 14.20 2.94 -13.40
CA ALA A 148 13.86 4.28 -12.94
C ALA A 148 14.81 5.28 -13.59
N LYS A 149 14.27 6.35 -14.18
CA LYS A 149 15.02 7.44 -14.81
C LYS A 149 14.69 8.73 -14.09
N TYR A 150 15.72 9.47 -13.74
CA TYR A 150 15.62 10.72 -12.98
C TYR A 150 16.02 11.89 -13.87
N HIS A 151 15.23 12.94 -13.84
CA HIS A 151 15.50 14.17 -14.53
C HIS A 151 15.97 15.26 -13.55
N GLU A 152 16.77 16.20 -14.04
CA GLU A 152 17.33 17.31 -13.21
C GLU A 152 16.23 18.19 -12.59
N ASN A 153 15.09 18.31 -13.25
CA ASN A 153 13.91 19.04 -12.74
C ASN A 153 13.13 18.31 -11.64
N GLY A 154 13.60 17.11 -11.19
CA GLY A 154 12.96 16.31 -10.16
C GLY A 154 11.84 15.40 -10.67
N GLN A 155 11.62 15.33 -11.98
CA GLN A 155 10.74 14.32 -12.59
C GLN A 155 11.39 12.94 -12.55
N VAL A 156 10.54 11.91 -12.44
CA VAL A 156 10.96 10.52 -12.38
C VAL A 156 10.05 9.68 -13.25
N GLU A 157 10.65 8.89 -14.13
CA GLU A 157 9.98 7.86 -14.91
C GLU A 157 10.23 6.50 -14.25
N ILE A 158 9.18 5.77 -13.89
CA ILE A 158 9.27 4.46 -13.24
C ILE A 158 8.58 3.43 -14.10
N ARG A 159 9.27 2.34 -14.39
CA ARG A 159 8.71 1.16 -15.07
C ARG A 159 8.72 -0.01 -14.11
N LEU A 160 7.56 -0.62 -13.92
CA LEU A 160 7.43 -1.84 -13.12
C LEU A 160 7.91 -3.06 -13.90
N SER A 161 8.30 -4.11 -13.18
CA SER A 161 8.66 -5.39 -13.78
C SER A 161 7.46 -5.98 -14.53
N ARG A 162 7.70 -6.51 -15.72
CA ARG A 162 6.67 -7.11 -16.58
C ARG A 162 6.01 -8.32 -15.94
N ASP A 163 6.75 -9.05 -15.12
CA ASP A 163 6.24 -10.24 -14.42
C ASP A 163 5.16 -9.89 -13.37
N LEU A 164 5.02 -8.60 -13.01
CA LEU A 164 3.94 -8.13 -12.15
C LEU A 164 2.64 -7.86 -12.92
N ALA A 165 2.64 -7.90 -14.25
CA ALA A 165 1.47 -7.60 -15.07
C ALA A 165 0.23 -8.45 -14.71
N PRO A 166 0.32 -9.78 -14.49
CA PRO A 166 -0.83 -10.60 -14.12
C PRO A 166 -1.48 -10.17 -12.80
N TYR A 167 -0.72 -9.50 -11.93
CA TYR A 167 -1.18 -9.08 -10.61
C TYR A 167 -1.67 -7.62 -10.55
N LEU A 168 -1.51 -6.85 -11.63
CA LEU A 168 -1.80 -5.42 -11.67
C LEU A 168 -2.65 -4.98 -12.86
N LEU A 169 -2.69 -5.77 -13.94
CA LEU A 169 -3.40 -5.42 -15.17
C LEU A 169 -4.52 -6.40 -15.46
N GLN A 170 -5.57 -5.91 -16.13
CA GLN A 170 -6.72 -6.69 -16.61
C GLN A 170 -7.40 -7.53 -15.51
N LEU A 171 -7.45 -7.00 -14.30
CA LEU A 171 -8.00 -7.69 -13.13
C LEU A 171 -9.53 -7.72 -13.23
N LYS A 172 -10.10 -8.91 -13.51
CA LYS A 172 -11.54 -9.13 -13.60
C LYS A 172 -12.14 -9.68 -12.31
N SER A 173 -11.38 -10.49 -11.58
CA SER A 173 -11.75 -11.10 -10.29
C SER A 173 -10.55 -11.12 -9.36
N ASP A 174 -10.78 -11.53 -8.13
CA ASP A 174 -9.73 -11.78 -7.12
C ASP A 174 -8.76 -10.62 -6.89
N TYR A 175 -9.28 -9.41 -6.94
CA TYR A 175 -8.54 -8.20 -6.66
C TYR A 175 -9.07 -7.47 -5.43
N THR A 176 -8.21 -6.67 -4.85
CA THR A 176 -8.53 -5.76 -3.74
C THR A 176 -8.25 -4.33 -4.15
N GLN A 177 -9.22 -3.47 -3.85
CA GLN A 177 -9.13 -2.04 -4.09
C GLN A 177 -9.14 -1.27 -2.77
N TYR A 178 -8.25 -0.31 -2.64
CA TYR A 178 -8.21 0.60 -1.50
C TYR A 178 -7.67 1.97 -1.91
N ARG A 179 -7.98 2.99 -1.11
CA ARG A 179 -7.50 4.34 -1.38
C ARG A 179 -6.03 4.47 -1.00
N LEU A 180 -5.25 5.09 -1.88
CA LEU A 180 -3.84 5.38 -1.64
C LEU A 180 -3.64 6.18 -0.34
N PHE A 181 -4.54 7.13 -0.09
CA PHE A 181 -4.51 7.96 1.12
C PHE A 181 -4.49 7.14 2.42
N ASP A 182 -5.19 6.02 2.45
CA ASP A 182 -5.27 5.19 3.66
C ASP A 182 -3.90 4.56 4.01
N THR A 183 -3.11 4.17 3.01
CA THR A 183 -1.80 3.54 3.23
C THR A 183 -0.68 4.56 3.45
N VAL A 184 -0.74 5.71 2.78
CA VAL A 184 0.30 6.74 2.96
C VAL A 184 0.30 7.40 4.34
N GLN A 185 -0.83 7.31 5.07
CA GLN A 185 -0.93 7.78 6.44
C GLN A 185 -0.30 6.84 7.50
N LEU A 186 0.01 5.61 7.11
CA LEU A 186 0.56 4.60 8.03
C LEU A 186 2.10 4.69 8.06
N ASP A 187 2.70 4.67 9.25
CA ASP A 187 4.13 4.87 9.42
C ASP A 187 4.93 3.56 9.49
N SER A 188 4.26 2.43 9.72
CA SER A 188 4.89 1.13 9.87
C SER A 188 4.61 0.22 8.67
N LYS A 189 5.65 -0.51 8.20
CA LYS A 189 5.47 -1.55 7.17
C LYS A 189 4.43 -2.59 7.59
N TYR A 190 4.39 -2.94 8.87
CA TYR A 190 3.42 -3.91 9.41
C TYR A 190 1.99 -3.37 9.39
N SER A 191 1.80 -2.09 9.71
CA SER A 191 0.48 -1.45 9.65
C SER A 191 -0.04 -1.37 8.21
N ILE A 192 0.82 -1.07 7.24
CA ILE A 192 0.46 -1.03 5.82
C ILE A 192 0.06 -2.44 5.35
N ARG A 193 0.86 -3.46 5.66
CA ARG A 193 0.55 -4.85 5.27
C ARG A 193 -0.73 -5.35 5.93
N LEU A 194 -0.88 -5.13 7.23
CA LEU A 194 -2.09 -5.52 7.95
C LEU A 194 -3.33 -4.84 7.38
N TYR A 195 -3.25 -3.54 7.06
CA TYR A 195 -4.34 -2.83 6.40
C TYR A 195 -4.75 -3.51 5.08
N LYS A 196 -3.78 -3.84 4.22
CA LYS A 196 -4.04 -4.52 2.93
C LYS A 196 -4.72 -5.87 3.13
N LEU A 197 -4.23 -6.69 4.07
CA LEU A 197 -4.83 -7.98 4.42
C LEU A 197 -6.26 -7.84 4.96
N MET A 198 -6.50 -6.84 5.81
CA MET A 198 -7.86 -6.57 6.31
C MET A 198 -8.79 -6.11 5.19
N ARG A 199 -8.29 -5.34 4.23
CA ARG A 199 -9.07 -4.91 3.05
C ARG A 199 -9.41 -6.09 2.16
N GLU A 200 -8.46 -7.00 1.93
CA GLU A 200 -8.67 -8.23 1.18
C GLU A 200 -9.70 -9.13 1.87
N ALA A 201 -9.54 -9.40 3.17
CA ALA A 201 -10.47 -10.23 3.94
C ALA A 201 -11.90 -9.66 4.05
N ASN A 202 -12.07 -8.36 3.85
CA ASN A 202 -13.35 -7.65 3.95
C ASN A 202 -14.02 -7.37 2.59
N LYS A 203 -13.54 -7.96 1.51
CA LYS A 203 -14.09 -7.72 0.17
C LYS A 203 -15.53 -8.19 -0.01
N ASP A 204 -15.98 -9.18 0.79
CA ASP A 204 -17.34 -9.69 0.76
C ASP A 204 -18.30 -8.68 1.43
N LYS A 205 -19.09 -8.01 0.59
CA LYS A 205 -20.11 -7.05 1.01
C LYS A 205 -21.20 -7.75 1.85
N GLY A 206 -21.09 -7.71 3.14
CA GLY A 206 -22.09 -8.30 4.05
C GLY A 206 -21.57 -8.64 5.42
N LYS A 207 -20.25 -8.61 5.61
CA LYS A 207 -19.67 -8.79 6.93
C LYS A 207 -19.56 -7.45 7.64
N THR A 208 -20.31 -7.29 8.71
CA THR A 208 -20.28 -6.07 9.56
C THR A 208 -18.97 -5.89 10.32
N CYS A 209 -18.14 -6.93 10.37
CA CYS A 209 -16.84 -6.88 11.03
C CYS A 209 -15.82 -7.74 10.24
N PRO A 210 -14.81 -7.14 9.61
CA PRO A 210 -13.77 -7.89 8.93
C PRO A 210 -12.97 -8.71 9.93
N THR A 211 -12.87 -10.01 9.69
CA THR A 211 -12.05 -10.93 10.47
C THR A 211 -10.90 -11.44 9.64
N LEU A 212 -9.68 -11.15 10.07
CA LEU A 212 -8.48 -11.76 9.54
C LEU A 212 -8.12 -12.96 10.41
N GLN A 213 -8.08 -14.15 9.81
CA GLN A 213 -7.55 -15.35 10.47
C GLN A 213 -6.12 -15.55 9.98
N ALA A 214 -5.17 -15.32 10.86
CA ALA A 214 -3.76 -15.56 10.60
C ALA A 214 -3.13 -16.22 11.80
N SER A 215 -2.25 -17.18 11.57
CA SER A 215 -1.44 -17.75 12.64
C SER A 215 -0.35 -16.76 13.08
N PRO A 216 0.16 -16.84 14.32
CA PRO A 216 1.28 -16.00 14.75
C PRO A 216 2.51 -16.13 13.85
N LYS A 217 2.75 -17.33 13.28
CA LYS A 217 3.87 -17.56 12.34
C LYS A 217 3.69 -16.82 11.02
N GLU A 218 2.47 -16.71 10.52
CA GLU A 218 2.17 -15.94 9.30
C GLU A 218 2.34 -14.45 9.55
N LEU A 219 1.90 -13.94 10.71
CA LEU A 219 2.08 -12.55 11.10
C LEU A 219 3.56 -12.17 11.30
N ILE A 220 4.40 -13.09 11.75
CA ILE A 220 5.85 -12.85 11.92
C ILE A 220 6.58 -12.82 10.57
N LYS A 221 6.12 -13.60 9.58
CA LYS A 221 6.69 -13.60 8.21
C LYS A 221 6.34 -12.33 7.42
N MET A 222 5.42 -11.54 7.90
CA MET A 222 5.03 -10.24 7.35
C MET A 222 6.03 -9.14 7.73
#